data_896d3d02dbe85eabc372094b1021ca41
#
_entry.id   896d3d02dbe85eabc372094b1021ca41
#
_cell.length_a   1.000
_cell.length_b   1.000
_cell.length_c   1.000
_cell.angle_alpha   90.00
_cell.angle_beta   90.00
_cell.angle_gamma   90.00
#
_symmetry.space_group_name_H-M   'P 1'
#
loop_
_entity.id
_entity.type
_entity.pdbx_description
1 polymer ?
#
loop_
_entity_poly.entity_id
_entity_poly.type
_entity_poly.pdbx_seq_one_letter_code
_entity_poly.pdbx_strand_id
1 'polypeptide(L)'
;ACEMCEMDDINAKIVIADDDVAVKDSTFTAGRRGVAGAILGYKIVCAAAEEGKSLDELVELANRVNANVRSMGFGLTSCTTPAKGAPTFEIGDDEMEIGVGLHGEPGRQRTKLMPADEIVGLMTQNCLDDLPFKAGDEVAVMVNGLGGTPLMEQYIAYNKVAQMLKDAGIKVFKSYVNEYCTSIDMAGCSVSLLRLDDEMKKYLDYPVEIPYAIF
;
A
#
# COMPACT_ATOMS: atom_id res chain seq x y z
N ALA A 1 11.88 -15.81 -11.58
CA ALA A 1 13.09 -15.00 -11.38
C ALA A 1 14.11 -15.78 -10.54
N CYS A 2 13.80 -16.26 -9.31
CA CYS A 2 14.78 -16.98 -8.48
C CYS A 2 15.38 -18.21 -9.16
N GLU A 3 14.57 -19.06 -9.82
CA GLU A 3 15.06 -20.19 -10.60
C GLU A 3 16.03 -19.77 -11.71
N MET A 4 15.81 -18.62 -12.34
CA MET A 4 16.76 -18.08 -13.34
C MET A 4 18.04 -17.60 -12.67
N CYS A 5 17.94 -16.96 -11.51
CA CYS A 5 19.12 -16.55 -10.74
C CYS A 5 19.97 -17.75 -10.32
N GLU A 6 19.33 -18.85 -9.90
CA GLU A 6 20.05 -20.10 -9.57
C GLU A 6 20.80 -20.68 -10.77
N MET A 7 20.24 -20.58 -11.98
CA MET A 7 20.92 -21.02 -13.22
C MET A 7 22.17 -20.19 -13.54
N ASP A 8 22.24 -18.97 -13.04
CA ASP A 8 23.37 -18.05 -13.22
C ASP A 8 24.27 -17.95 -11.96
N ASP A 9 24.16 -18.90 -11.03
CA ASP A 9 24.87 -18.95 -9.74
C ASP A 9 24.65 -17.68 -8.88
N ILE A 10 23.50 -17.01 -9.03
CA ILE A 10 23.10 -15.84 -8.25
C ILE A 10 22.21 -16.28 -7.09
N ASN A 11 22.66 -16.04 -5.87
CA ASN A 11 21.83 -16.31 -4.69
C ASN A 11 20.70 -15.29 -4.59
N ALA A 12 19.45 -15.75 -4.71
CA ALA A 12 18.25 -14.93 -4.65
C ALA A 12 17.22 -15.53 -3.69
N LYS A 13 16.47 -14.66 -3.00
CA LYS A 13 15.41 -15.05 -2.07
C LYS A 13 14.12 -14.28 -2.38
N ILE A 14 12.98 -14.90 -2.12
CA ILE A 14 11.66 -14.32 -2.36
C ILE A 14 11.07 -13.89 -1.03
N VAL A 15 10.56 -12.64 -0.99
CA VAL A 15 9.64 -12.17 0.04
C VAL A 15 8.40 -11.65 -0.69
N ILE A 16 7.22 -12.13 -0.30
CA ILE A 16 5.95 -11.80 -0.94
C ILE A 16 5.25 -10.74 -0.10
N ALA A 17 4.90 -9.60 -0.71
CA ALA A 17 4.08 -8.58 -0.08
C ALA A 17 2.64 -9.09 0.09
N ASP A 18 2.05 -8.87 1.27
CA ASP A 18 0.73 -9.37 1.67
C ASP A 18 -0.08 -8.36 2.49
N ASP A 19 0.11 -7.09 2.18
CA ASP A 19 -0.41 -5.96 2.96
C ASP A 19 -1.91 -5.69 2.79
N ASP A 20 -2.56 -6.20 1.73
CA ASP A 20 -3.98 -5.94 1.46
C ASP A 20 -4.91 -6.69 2.42
N VAL A 21 -5.63 -5.94 3.27
CA VAL A 21 -6.59 -6.50 4.23
C VAL A 21 -8.00 -6.71 3.65
N ALA A 22 -8.24 -6.29 2.40
CA ALA A 22 -9.55 -6.43 1.78
C ALA A 22 -9.93 -7.90 1.52
N VAL A 23 -8.95 -8.73 1.19
CA VAL A 23 -9.15 -10.17 0.90
C VAL A 23 -8.16 -11.01 1.71
N LYS A 24 -8.64 -12.15 2.22
CA LYS A 24 -7.79 -13.08 2.97
C LYS A 24 -6.95 -13.95 2.04
N ASP A 25 -7.57 -14.41 0.94
CA ASP A 25 -6.96 -15.23 -0.08
C ASP A 25 -7.25 -14.65 -1.45
N SER A 26 -6.22 -14.35 -2.21
CA SER A 26 -6.35 -13.87 -3.59
C SER A 26 -6.79 -15.00 -4.51
N THR A 27 -7.55 -14.65 -5.56
CA THR A 27 -7.93 -15.60 -6.61
C THR A 27 -6.73 -16.01 -7.48
N PHE A 28 -5.69 -15.18 -7.53
CA PHE A 28 -4.58 -15.35 -8.47
C PHE A 28 -3.24 -15.67 -7.79
N THR A 29 -3.13 -15.49 -6.48
CA THR A 29 -1.92 -15.75 -5.70
C THR A 29 -2.26 -16.48 -4.40
N ALA A 30 -1.29 -17.15 -3.80
CA ALA A 30 -1.45 -17.71 -2.46
C ALA A 30 -1.45 -16.59 -1.41
N GLY A 31 -2.46 -16.56 -0.55
CA GLY A 31 -2.58 -15.58 0.52
C GLY A 31 -3.11 -14.22 0.06
N ARG A 32 -2.80 -13.18 0.80
CA ARG A 32 -3.21 -11.80 0.52
C ARG A 32 -2.47 -11.21 -0.68
N ARG A 33 -3.06 -10.21 -1.29
CA ARG A 33 -2.40 -9.42 -2.35
C ARG A 33 -1.37 -8.47 -1.74
N GLY A 34 -0.29 -8.21 -2.48
CA GLY A 34 0.57 -7.06 -2.25
C GLY A 34 0.00 -5.85 -3.00
N VAL A 35 -0.11 -4.72 -2.33
CA VAL A 35 -0.58 -3.44 -2.88
C VAL A 35 0.37 -2.31 -2.50
N ALA A 36 -0.09 -1.08 -2.37
CA ALA A 36 0.75 0.10 -2.19
C ALA A 36 1.69 0.06 -0.96
N GLY A 37 1.34 -0.69 0.09
CA GLY A 37 2.21 -0.87 1.26
C GLY A 37 3.58 -1.49 0.94
N ALA A 38 3.68 -2.28 -0.14
CA ALA A 38 4.94 -2.83 -0.64
C ALA A 38 5.98 -1.74 -0.96
N ILE A 39 5.55 -0.54 -1.37
CA ILE A 39 6.44 0.60 -1.68
C ILE A 39 7.25 1.03 -0.45
N LEU A 40 6.62 1.04 0.73
CA LEU A 40 7.31 1.31 2.00
C LEU A 40 8.36 0.24 2.29
N GLY A 41 8.04 -1.02 1.99
CA GLY A 41 8.98 -2.15 2.09
C GLY A 41 10.18 -1.98 1.15
N TYR A 42 9.94 -1.61 -0.10
CA TYR A 42 11.03 -1.36 -1.06
C TYR A 42 11.96 -0.26 -0.57
N LYS A 43 11.40 0.87 -0.09
CA LYS A 43 12.19 1.96 0.46
C LYS A 43 13.11 1.50 1.60
N ILE A 44 12.57 0.76 2.56
CA ILE A 44 13.29 0.27 3.74
C ILE A 44 14.36 -0.74 3.36
N VAL A 45 14.00 -1.76 2.57
CA VAL A 45 14.89 -2.88 2.23
C VAL A 45 16.02 -2.42 1.30
N CYS A 46 15.72 -1.58 0.29
CA CYS A 46 16.75 -1.04 -0.58
C CYS A 46 17.74 -0.13 0.16
N ALA A 47 17.26 0.71 1.09
CA ALA A 47 18.13 1.53 1.93
C ALA A 47 19.05 0.67 2.82
N ALA A 48 18.54 -0.43 3.38
CA ALA A 48 19.33 -1.37 4.15
C ALA A 48 20.37 -2.11 3.28
N ALA A 49 20.04 -2.41 2.03
CA ALA A 49 20.97 -3.01 1.07
C ALA A 49 22.12 -2.05 0.72
N GLU A 50 21.82 -0.75 0.51
CA GLU A 50 22.85 0.28 0.29
C GLU A 50 23.81 0.42 1.48
N GLU A 51 23.37 0.16 2.70
CA GLU A 51 24.24 0.11 3.88
C GLU A 51 25.02 -1.20 3.99
N GLY A 52 24.85 -2.15 3.07
CA GLY A 52 25.63 -3.38 2.99
C GLY A 52 25.10 -4.54 3.83
N LYS A 53 23.82 -4.55 4.20
CA LYS A 53 23.20 -5.70 4.86
C LYS A 53 23.26 -6.95 3.95
N SER A 54 23.47 -8.08 4.56
CA SER A 54 23.45 -9.39 3.89
C SER A 54 22.05 -9.74 3.37
N LEU A 55 21.97 -10.65 2.38
CA LEU A 55 20.70 -11.12 1.84
C LEU A 55 19.77 -11.68 2.94
N ASP A 56 20.32 -12.39 3.92
CA ASP A 56 19.54 -12.96 5.02
C ASP A 56 18.94 -11.86 5.92
N GLU A 57 19.74 -10.86 6.28
CA GLU A 57 19.25 -9.70 7.05
C GLU A 57 18.19 -8.90 6.29
N LEU A 58 18.33 -8.76 4.96
CA LEU A 58 17.33 -8.09 4.11
C LEU A 58 16.03 -8.88 4.08
N VAL A 59 16.06 -10.20 4.00
CA VAL A 59 14.87 -11.05 4.06
C VAL A 59 14.18 -10.94 5.44
N GLU A 60 14.94 -10.95 6.53
CA GLU A 60 14.38 -10.75 7.87
C GLU A 60 13.70 -9.39 8.02
N LEU A 61 14.36 -8.33 7.52
CA LEU A 61 13.80 -6.98 7.53
C LEU A 61 12.53 -6.89 6.68
N ALA A 62 12.54 -7.45 5.48
CA ALA A 62 11.38 -7.47 4.57
C ALA A 62 10.18 -8.21 5.20
N ASN A 63 10.40 -9.36 5.81
CA ASN A 63 9.36 -10.10 6.51
C ASN A 63 8.82 -9.33 7.71
N ARG A 64 9.67 -8.60 8.42
CA ARG A 64 9.28 -7.75 9.54
C ARG A 64 8.43 -6.56 9.07
N VAL A 65 8.76 -5.96 7.91
CA VAL A 65 7.92 -4.93 7.29
C VAL A 65 6.55 -5.51 6.91
N ASN A 66 6.50 -6.64 6.23
CA ASN A 66 5.24 -7.31 5.87
C ASN A 66 4.36 -7.61 7.09
N ALA A 67 4.95 -8.08 8.17
CA ALA A 67 4.22 -8.35 9.42
C ALA A 67 3.58 -7.09 10.02
N ASN A 68 4.09 -5.89 9.70
CA ASN A 68 3.70 -4.63 10.29
C ASN A 68 3.02 -3.63 9.35
N VAL A 69 2.79 -3.97 8.09
CA VAL A 69 2.11 -3.12 7.11
C VAL A 69 0.71 -3.65 6.80
N ARG A 70 -0.27 -2.74 6.71
CA ARG A 70 -1.65 -3.05 6.30
C ARG A 70 -2.14 -1.99 5.35
N SER A 71 -2.81 -2.44 4.30
CA SER A 71 -3.35 -1.56 3.25
C SER A 71 -4.77 -1.95 2.88
N MET A 72 -5.55 -0.95 2.49
CA MET A 72 -6.86 -1.15 1.88
C MET A 72 -7.17 0.00 0.93
N GLY A 73 -7.80 -0.29 -0.20
CA GLY A 73 -8.15 0.71 -1.19
C GLY A 73 -9.61 0.63 -1.64
N PHE A 74 -10.02 1.64 -2.42
CA PHE A 74 -11.29 1.64 -3.15
C PHE A 74 -11.08 2.23 -4.54
N GLY A 75 -11.93 1.82 -5.50
CA GLY A 75 -12.01 2.36 -6.85
C GLY A 75 -13.37 3.02 -7.11
N LEU A 76 -13.34 4.16 -7.80
CA LEU A 76 -14.52 4.88 -8.28
C LEU A 76 -14.75 4.62 -9.77
N THR A 77 -13.68 4.30 -10.50
CA THR A 77 -13.71 3.90 -11.91
C THR A 77 -12.88 2.64 -12.11
N SER A 78 -13.05 2.01 -13.24
CA SER A 78 -12.14 0.97 -13.72
C SER A 78 -10.91 1.60 -14.38
N CYS A 79 -9.82 0.85 -14.51
CA CYS A 79 -8.71 1.25 -15.36
C CYS A 79 -8.91 0.79 -16.79
N THR A 80 -8.34 1.55 -17.74
CA THR A 80 -8.34 1.20 -19.17
C THR A 80 -6.93 0.81 -19.59
N THR A 81 -6.69 -0.48 -19.83
CA THR A 81 -5.39 -0.93 -20.30
C THR A 81 -5.23 -0.64 -21.80
N PRO A 82 -4.05 -0.15 -22.26
CA PRO A 82 -3.81 0.15 -23.67
C PRO A 82 -4.08 -1.04 -24.60
N ALA A 83 -3.72 -2.25 -24.17
CA ALA A 83 -3.93 -3.46 -24.97
C ALA A 83 -5.40 -3.83 -25.17
N LYS A 84 -6.25 -3.57 -24.17
CA LYS A 84 -7.69 -3.85 -24.23
C LYS A 84 -8.47 -2.72 -24.89
N GLY A 85 -8.03 -1.47 -24.70
CA GLY A 85 -8.73 -0.26 -25.18
C GLY A 85 -10.14 -0.07 -24.59
N ALA A 86 -10.42 -0.74 -23.47
CA ALA A 86 -11.71 -0.72 -22.77
C ALA A 86 -11.49 -0.94 -21.27
N PRO A 87 -12.44 -0.52 -20.42
CA PRO A 87 -12.41 -0.77 -18.98
C PRO A 87 -12.18 -2.24 -18.63
N THR A 88 -11.42 -2.51 -17.59
CA THR A 88 -11.15 -3.89 -17.11
C THR A 88 -12.37 -4.51 -16.44
N PHE A 89 -13.21 -3.69 -15.81
CA PHE A 89 -14.53 -4.06 -15.29
C PHE A 89 -15.52 -2.90 -15.47
N GLU A 90 -16.81 -3.17 -15.37
CA GLU A 90 -17.86 -2.16 -15.42
C GLU A 90 -18.26 -1.73 -14.01
N ILE A 91 -18.47 -0.43 -13.80
CA ILE A 91 -18.95 0.17 -12.55
C ILE A 91 -19.88 1.34 -12.92
N GLY A 92 -20.98 1.49 -12.19
CA GLY A 92 -21.94 2.58 -12.40
C GLY A 92 -21.42 3.91 -11.86
N ASP A 93 -21.91 5.02 -12.42
CA ASP A 93 -21.50 6.38 -12.04
C ASP A 93 -21.78 6.71 -10.55
N ASP A 94 -22.69 5.99 -9.92
CA ASP A 94 -23.07 6.15 -8.51
C ASP A 94 -22.56 5.01 -7.61
N GLU A 95 -21.60 4.22 -8.10
CA GLU A 95 -21.04 3.05 -7.43
C GLU A 95 -19.56 3.21 -7.13
N MET A 96 -19.09 2.41 -6.17
CA MET A 96 -17.69 2.25 -5.83
C MET A 96 -17.38 0.79 -5.50
N GLU A 97 -16.14 0.38 -5.76
CA GLU A 97 -15.61 -0.94 -5.42
C GLU A 97 -14.69 -0.84 -4.21
N ILE A 98 -15.07 -1.44 -3.09
CA ILE A 98 -14.28 -1.44 -1.85
C ILE A 98 -13.29 -2.60 -1.89
N GLY A 99 -12.01 -2.33 -1.64
CA GLY A 99 -10.94 -3.32 -1.63
C GLY A 99 -10.52 -3.77 -3.02
N VAL A 100 -10.66 -2.90 -4.03
CA VAL A 100 -10.17 -3.17 -5.39
C VAL A 100 -8.65 -3.40 -5.40
N GLY A 101 -8.20 -4.35 -6.22
CA GLY A 101 -6.77 -4.58 -6.45
C GLY A 101 -6.19 -3.63 -7.50
N LEU A 102 -4.86 -3.53 -7.54
CA LEU A 102 -4.12 -2.62 -8.43
C LEU A 102 -4.27 -2.97 -9.92
N HIS A 103 -4.56 -4.21 -10.25
CA HIS A 103 -4.71 -4.66 -11.64
C HIS A 103 -6.18 -4.82 -12.05
N GLY A 104 -7.12 -4.23 -11.27
CA GLY A 104 -8.55 -4.37 -11.49
C GLY A 104 -9.12 -5.69 -10.97
N GLU A 105 -8.43 -6.36 -10.04
CA GLU A 105 -9.00 -7.52 -9.37
C GLU A 105 -10.22 -7.10 -8.54
N PRO A 106 -11.25 -7.95 -8.50
CA PRO A 106 -12.44 -7.68 -7.72
C PRO A 106 -12.12 -7.33 -6.28
N GLY A 107 -12.82 -6.33 -5.77
CA GLY A 107 -12.75 -5.96 -4.36
C GLY A 107 -13.55 -6.89 -3.46
N ARG A 108 -13.74 -6.43 -2.25
CA ARG A 108 -14.56 -7.11 -1.23
C ARG A 108 -16.05 -6.89 -1.46
N GLN A 109 -16.40 -5.70 -1.93
CA GLN A 109 -17.80 -5.29 -2.05
C GLN A 109 -17.97 -4.13 -3.03
N ARG A 110 -18.98 -4.21 -3.87
CA ARG A 110 -19.51 -3.08 -4.62
C ARG A 110 -20.66 -2.43 -3.86
N THR A 111 -20.68 -1.12 -3.77
CA THR A 111 -21.68 -0.34 -3.05
C THR A 111 -21.91 1.02 -3.72
N LYS A 112 -22.91 1.77 -3.24
CA LYS A 112 -23.12 3.15 -3.65
C LYS A 112 -21.99 4.04 -3.15
N LEU A 113 -21.79 5.17 -3.82
CA LEU A 113 -20.83 6.18 -3.40
C LEU A 113 -21.07 6.60 -1.95
N MET A 114 -19.98 6.73 -1.20
CA MET A 114 -19.98 7.21 0.17
C MET A 114 -19.24 8.56 0.25
N PRO A 115 -19.57 9.41 1.23
CA PRO A 115 -18.71 10.55 1.58
C PRO A 115 -17.27 10.12 1.85
N ALA A 116 -16.31 11.01 1.51
CA ALA A 116 -14.87 10.70 1.66
C ALA A 116 -14.52 10.23 3.09
N ASP A 117 -15.05 10.89 4.11
CA ASP A 117 -14.80 10.54 5.52
C ASP A 117 -15.31 9.14 5.89
N GLU A 118 -16.40 8.68 5.28
CA GLU A 118 -16.95 7.34 5.54
C GLU A 118 -16.07 6.25 4.92
N ILE A 119 -15.74 6.38 3.62
CA ILE A 119 -14.95 5.35 2.94
C ILE A 119 -13.52 5.31 3.47
N VAL A 120 -12.89 6.46 3.70
CA VAL A 120 -11.54 6.52 4.27
C VAL A 120 -11.53 6.03 5.71
N GLY A 121 -12.57 6.36 6.48
CA GLY A 121 -12.77 5.84 7.82
C GLY A 121 -12.87 4.30 7.84
N LEU A 122 -13.67 3.73 6.93
CA LEU A 122 -13.80 2.29 6.78
C LEU A 122 -12.45 1.63 6.43
N MET A 123 -11.72 2.13 5.46
CA MET A 123 -10.40 1.58 5.09
C MET A 123 -9.40 1.64 6.24
N THR A 124 -9.29 2.79 6.87
CA THR A 124 -8.37 3.00 8.01
C THR A 124 -8.70 2.06 9.15
N GLN A 125 -9.99 1.92 9.48
CA GLN A 125 -10.44 1.03 10.54
C GLN A 125 -10.12 -0.44 10.23
N ASN A 126 -10.33 -0.90 9.00
CA ASN A 126 -9.98 -2.27 8.62
C ASN A 126 -8.46 -2.54 8.77
N CYS A 127 -7.62 -1.56 8.43
CA CYS A 127 -6.17 -1.69 8.66
C CYS A 127 -5.84 -1.76 10.16
N LEU A 128 -6.47 -0.92 10.99
CA LEU A 128 -6.27 -0.90 12.45
C LEU A 128 -6.76 -2.18 13.14
N ASP A 129 -7.86 -2.76 12.65
CA ASP A 129 -8.45 -3.99 13.22
C ASP A 129 -7.64 -5.24 12.86
N ASP A 130 -7.02 -5.27 11.67
CA ASP A 130 -6.26 -6.43 11.19
C ASP A 130 -4.89 -6.56 11.89
N LEU A 131 -4.22 -5.45 12.15
CA LEU A 131 -3.01 -5.39 12.96
C LEU A 131 -3.32 -4.62 14.25
N PRO A 132 -3.10 -5.21 15.44
CA PRO A 132 -3.45 -4.55 16.70
C PRO A 132 -2.48 -3.41 17.02
N PHE A 133 -2.71 -2.27 16.38
CA PHE A 133 -2.04 -1.01 16.72
C PHE A 133 -2.43 -0.55 18.12
N LYS A 134 -1.51 0.13 18.81
CA LYS A 134 -1.71 0.60 20.18
C LYS A 134 -1.41 2.09 20.28
N ALA A 135 -2.01 2.74 21.26
CA ALA A 135 -1.61 4.09 21.64
C ALA A 135 -0.11 4.15 21.98
N GLY A 136 0.57 5.10 21.39
CA GLY A 136 2.03 5.25 21.48
C GLY A 136 2.80 4.64 20.31
N ASP A 137 2.22 3.75 19.51
CA ASP A 137 2.85 3.27 18.28
C ASP A 137 3.17 4.43 17.34
N GLU A 138 4.27 4.30 16.60
CA GLU A 138 4.66 5.23 15.53
C GLU A 138 4.46 4.55 14.17
N VAL A 139 3.88 5.29 13.23
CA VAL A 139 3.53 4.74 11.92
C VAL A 139 4.03 5.62 10.77
N ALA A 140 4.37 4.98 9.65
CA ALA A 140 4.34 5.62 8.35
C ALA A 140 2.93 5.47 7.77
N VAL A 141 2.40 6.56 7.24
CA VAL A 141 1.11 6.59 6.54
C VAL A 141 1.35 6.85 5.07
N MET A 142 0.74 6.04 4.21
CA MET A 142 0.69 6.33 2.78
C MET A 142 -0.78 6.43 2.35
N VAL A 143 -1.13 7.58 1.76
CA VAL A 143 -2.34 7.72 0.95
C VAL A 143 -1.90 7.75 -0.49
N ASN A 144 -2.23 6.70 -1.20
CA ASN A 144 -1.79 6.46 -2.56
C ASN A 144 -2.96 6.58 -3.52
N GLY A 145 -2.85 7.47 -4.49
CA GLY A 145 -3.77 7.51 -5.61
C GLY A 145 -3.59 6.31 -6.54
N LEU A 146 -4.59 6.06 -7.38
CA LEU A 146 -4.57 4.94 -8.33
C LEU A 146 -4.32 5.41 -9.77
N GLY A 147 -3.97 6.68 -9.95
CA GLY A 147 -3.65 7.32 -11.22
C GLY A 147 -4.67 8.37 -11.68
N GLY A 148 -5.94 8.21 -11.33
CA GLY A 148 -7.02 9.12 -11.70
C GLY A 148 -7.54 10.04 -10.59
N THR A 149 -6.92 10.03 -9.40
CA THR A 149 -7.38 10.83 -8.26
C THR A 149 -6.49 12.05 -8.05
N PRO A 150 -7.01 13.28 -8.14
CA PRO A 150 -6.25 14.50 -7.91
C PRO A 150 -5.61 14.54 -6.51
N LEU A 151 -4.40 15.10 -6.43
CA LEU A 151 -3.65 15.21 -5.18
C LEU A 151 -4.45 15.91 -4.06
N MET A 152 -5.28 16.89 -4.40
CA MET A 152 -6.16 17.56 -3.44
C MET A 152 -7.12 16.58 -2.74
N GLU A 153 -7.70 15.64 -3.49
CA GLU A 153 -8.62 14.62 -2.94
C GLU A 153 -7.86 13.62 -2.07
N GLN A 154 -6.64 13.27 -2.45
CA GLN A 154 -5.77 12.44 -1.62
C GLN A 154 -5.44 13.10 -0.28
N TYR A 155 -5.25 14.43 -0.23
CA TYR A 155 -5.08 15.17 1.03
C TYR A 155 -6.37 15.24 1.85
N ILE A 156 -7.55 15.27 1.24
CA ILE A 156 -8.83 15.12 1.96
C ILE A 156 -8.88 13.75 2.64
N ALA A 157 -8.50 12.69 1.92
CA ALA A 157 -8.41 11.35 2.50
C ALA A 157 -7.39 11.29 3.65
N TYR A 158 -6.19 11.86 3.47
CA TYR A 158 -5.17 11.90 4.51
C TYR A 158 -5.64 12.62 5.78
N ASN A 159 -6.41 13.71 5.65
CA ASN A 159 -6.96 14.42 6.81
C ASN A 159 -7.78 13.48 7.71
N LYS A 160 -8.63 12.64 7.12
CA LYS A 160 -9.42 11.67 7.87
C LYS A 160 -8.55 10.60 8.54
N VAL A 161 -7.56 10.05 7.83
CA VAL A 161 -6.60 9.08 8.38
C VAL A 161 -5.87 9.69 9.58
N ALA A 162 -5.30 10.90 9.42
CA ALA A 162 -4.56 11.59 10.48
C ALA A 162 -5.40 11.84 11.72
N GLN A 163 -6.68 12.22 11.56
CA GLN A 163 -7.61 12.39 12.67
C GLN A 163 -7.84 11.08 13.42
N MET A 164 -8.11 9.97 12.71
CA MET A 164 -8.35 8.66 13.34
C MET A 164 -7.12 8.16 14.11
N LEU A 165 -5.93 8.31 13.53
CA LEU A 165 -4.68 7.92 14.20
C LEU A 165 -4.45 8.76 15.47
N LYS A 166 -4.68 10.07 15.40
CA LYS A 166 -4.60 10.97 16.56
C LYS A 166 -5.56 10.54 17.67
N ASP A 167 -6.81 10.24 17.32
CA ASP A 167 -7.84 9.83 18.28
C ASP A 167 -7.50 8.46 18.92
N ALA A 168 -6.83 7.57 18.16
CA ALA A 168 -6.30 6.31 18.67
C ALA A 168 -4.98 6.45 19.46
N GLY A 169 -4.42 7.65 19.58
CA GLY A 169 -3.13 7.89 20.26
C GLY A 169 -1.92 7.36 19.49
N ILE A 170 -2.06 7.09 18.19
CA ILE A 170 -0.99 6.62 17.30
C ILE A 170 -0.28 7.84 16.70
N LYS A 171 1.04 7.82 16.68
CA LYS A 171 1.85 8.92 16.18
C LYS A 171 2.23 8.70 14.72
N VAL A 172 1.99 9.69 13.88
CA VAL A 172 2.48 9.69 12.50
C VAL A 172 3.94 10.15 12.50
N PHE A 173 4.87 9.24 12.21
CA PHE A 173 6.29 9.54 12.04
C PHE A 173 6.54 10.20 10.68
N LYS A 174 5.95 9.64 9.60
CA LYS A 174 6.11 10.15 8.24
C LYS A 174 4.84 9.90 7.43
N SER A 175 4.49 10.82 6.56
CA SER A 175 3.33 10.68 5.66
C SER A 175 3.74 10.85 4.20
N TYR A 176 3.13 10.02 3.37
CA TYR A 176 3.30 9.99 1.92
C TYR A 176 1.93 10.15 1.29
N VAL A 177 1.71 11.22 0.52
CA VAL A 177 0.45 11.51 -0.14
C VAL A 177 0.76 11.85 -1.60
N ASN A 178 0.59 10.89 -2.49
CA ASN A 178 0.85 11.05 -3.92
C ASN A 178 0.48 9.75 -4.68
N GLU A 179 0.80 9.70 -5.96
CA GLU A 179 0.74 8.53 -6.83
C GLU A 179 2.01 7.69 -6.68
N TYR A 180 1.98 6.62 -5.91
CA TYR A 180 3.14 5.74 -5.67
C TYR A 180 3.00 4.38 -6.34
N CYS A 181 1.78 3.86 -6.37
CA CYS A 181 1.45 2.55 -6.92
C CYS A 181 0.10 2.66 -7.64
N THR A 182 0.15 2.93 -8.95
CA THR A 182 -1.03 3.29 -9.73
C THR A 182 -1.63 2.11 -10.48
N SER A 183 -2.89 2.27 -10.86
CA SER A 183 -3.64 1.39 -11.75
C SER A 183 -4.05 2.18 -13.00
N ILE A 184 -3.06 2.72 -13.70
CA ILE A 184 -3.16 3.53 -14.92
C ILE A 184 -4.02 4.78 -14.67
N ASP A 185 -5.29 4.76 -15.07
CA ASP A 185 -6.25 5.88 -15.02
C ASP A 185 -7.40 5.65 -14.02
N MET A 186 -7.27 4.66 -13.12
CA MET A 186 -8.30 4.38 -12.13
C MET A 186 -8.46 5.54 -11.15
N ALA A 187 -9.68 6.05 -10.99
CA ALA A 187 -10.01 6.94 -9.88
C ALA A 187 -10.29 6.14 -8.62
N GLY A 188 -9.74 6.58 -7.50
CA GLY A 188 -9.79 5.94 -6.21
C GLY A 188 -8.50 6.17 -5.43
N CYS A 189 -8.41 5.61 -4.26
CA CYS A 189 -7.17 5.64 -3.49
C CYS A 189 -7.05 4.45 -2.53
N SER A 190 -5.86 4.29 -1.97
CA SER A 190 -5.59 3.33 -0.90
C SER A 190 -4.92 4.02 0.29
N VAL A 191 -5.16 3.46 1.47
CA VAL A 191 -4.49 3.81 2.72
C VAL A 191 -3.60 2.66 3.11
N SER A 192 -2.34 2.95 3.41
CA SER A 192 -1.40 1.98 4.00
C SER A 192 -0.87 2.54 5.33
N LEU A 193 -0.84 1.67 6.34
CA LEU A 193 -0.29 1.95 7.66
C LEU A 193 0.85 0.97 7.93
N LEU A 194 2.05 1.46 8.16
CA LEU A 194 3.20 0.66 8.57
C LEU A 194 3.59 1.03 10.00
N ARG A 195 3.45 0.09 10.93
CA ARG A 195 3.98 0.26 12.29
C ARG A 195 5.49 0.14 12.27
N LEU A 196 6.16 1.14 12.84
CA LEU A 196 7.60 1.32 12.75
C LEU A 196 8.33 0.89 14.01
N ASP A 197 9.46 0.22 13.83
CA ASP A 197 10.54 0.17 14.78
C ASP A 197 11.65 1.20 14.46
N ASP A 198 12.66 1.30 15.31
CA ASP A 198 13.73 2.30 15.13
C ASP A 198 14.58 2.03 13.88
N GLU A 199 14.76 0.77 13.49
CA GLU A 199 15.48 0.42 12.28
C GLU A 199 14.71 0.80 11.02
N MET A 200 13.41 0.54 10.98
CA MET A 200 12.54 0.96 9.87
C MET A 200 12.50 2.49 9.72
N LYS A 201 12.44 3.23 10.84
CA LYS A 201 12.49 4.70 10.82
C LYS A 201 13.80 5.21 10.20
N LYS A 202 14.92 4.64 10.60
CA LYS A 202 16.24 4.96 10.03
C LYS A 202 16.24 4.80 8.51
N TYR A 203 15.72 3.70 7.99
CA TYR A 203 15.72 3.42 6.55
C TYR A 203 14.66 4.20 5.78
N LEU A 204 13.55 4.57 6.39
CA LEU A 204 12.60 5.50 5.78
C LEU A 204 13.20 6.90 5.57
N ASP A 205 14.09 7.33 6.46
CA ASP A 205 14.78 8.61 6.35
C ASP A 205 16.08 8.55 5.54
N TYR A 206 16.49 7.37 5.09
CA TYR A 206 17.68 7.21 4.26
C TYR A 206 17.53 7.99 2.94
N PRO A 207 18.55 8.76 2.52
CA PRO A 207 18.50 9.56 1.29
C PRO A 207 18.23 8.70 0.06
N VAL A 208 17.41 9.19 -0.84
CA VAL A 208 17.13 8.58 -2.14
C VAL A 208 17.36 9.58 -3.24
N GLU A 209 18.10 9.16 -4.25
CA GLU A 209 18.30 9.92 -5.48
C GLU A 209 17.71 9.14 -6.65
N ILE A 210 16.55 9.57 -7.11
CA ILE A 210 15.83 9.00 -8.25
C ILE A 210 15.34 10.12 -9.15
N PRO A 211 15.11 9.88 -10.46
CA PRO A 211 14.62 10.89 -11.40
C PRO A 211 13.31 11.54 -10.97
N TYR A 212 12.49 10.84 -10.21
CA TYR A 212 11.25 11.34 -9.62
C TYR A 212 11.35 11.19 -8.10
N ALA A 213 11.54 12.30 -7.40
CA ALA A 213 11.67 12.31 -5.94
C ALA A 213 10.32 11.95 -5.28
N ILE A 214 10.18 10.71 -4.89
CA ILE A 214 8.98 10.20 -4.24
C ILE A 214 9.10 10.29 -2.71
N PHE A 215 10.31 10.20 -2.17
CA PHE A 215 10.56 10.04 -0.73
C PHE A 215 11.43 11.15 -0.16
#